data_e6e09d814d864113bc9b210a67988c50
#
_entry.id   e6e09d814d864113bc9b210a67988c50
#
_cell.length_a   1.000
_cell.length_b   1.000
_cell.length_c   1.000
_cell.angle_alpha   90.00
_cell.angle_beta   90.00
_cell.angle_gamma   90.00
#
_symmetry.space_group_name_H-M   'P 1'
#
loop_
_entity.id
_entity.type
_entity.pdbx_description
1 polymer ?
#
loop_
_entity_poly.entity_id
_entity_poly.type
_entity_poly.pdbx_seq_one_letter_code
_entity_poly.pdbx_strand_id
1 'polypeptide(L)'
;MVNFKEDEQLSTLNHSCAHLMAQAIKHLYPQAKFWVGPVVAEGFYYDVDLGDDVIRDEDIPKIEKEMKKVAKSGKKIIRKEISKEEAMEMFKDDEYKLDLISNLEDGTITCYEQGDFTDLCRGPHVDNVKLCRNFKLLRHSGAYWKGDSNNKVLQRIYGVCFPTPEELEAHLQELEEAKERDHRKIGKDMELFMVDDLIGRGLPMFLPKGYIIWQELENYIKDKERKLGYQHVMTPCVGTVNLYKTSGHWDHYKENMFPAMEVDDEAFVLRPMNCPHHMMIYANRLHSYKDLPIRIGEIAHDFRYESSGTLKGIERGRHFCQNDAHLFVTPEQIKDEISKVVDLIFSTYKDFGITDYRCVLSLRDPENKTKYHDDDEMWNKAENALRDVMNSLGIEYTEEIGEAAFYGPKLDVNVKPAVGNEITLSTCQLDFCLPAKFNLSYVDKDGEKKTPVVLHRAILGSLDRFMAYILEETKGNLPTWLAPVQVRVMPVKTDNDEIMNYAHEIVDALEAKNVRVELDDRAEKLGYRMREGQIQKVQYLLVIGFNEQENKTVSYRLHGQQDTTTLGLDEFVEKIDTEIKNKAR
;
A
#
# COMPACT_ATOMS: atom_id res chain seq x y z
N MET A 1 2.55 -14.28 4.59
CA MET A 1 3.29 -14.23 5.89
C MET A 1 2.42 -14.76 7.02
N VAL A 2 3.01 -15.48 7.98
CA VAL A 2 2.31 -16.03 9.14
C VAL A 2 1.89 -14.91 10.09
N ASN A 3 0.67 -14.98 10.66
CA ASN A 3 0.24 -14.10 11.74
C ASN A 3 0.52 -14.80 13.08
N PHE A 4 1.58 -14.41 13.77
CA PHE A 4 2.00 -15.05 15.03
C PHE A 4 1.00 -14.90 16.16
N LYS A 5 0.10 -13.92 16.10
CA LYS A 5 -0.92 -13.69 17.15
C LYS A 5 -2.12 -14.63 17.02
N GLU A 6 -2.41 -15.09 15.81
CA GLU A 6 -3.57 -15.96 15.52
C GLU A 6 -3.24 -17.45 15.66
N ASP A 7 -1.96 -17.84 15.55
CA ASP A 7 -1.50 -19.20 15.78
C ASP A 7 -1.12 -19.39 17.25
N GLU A 8 -1.88 -20.17 17.99
CA GLU A 8 -1.71 -20.36 19.43
C GLU A 8 -0.34 -20.96 19.79
N GLN A 9 0.19 -21.87 18.97
CA GLN A 9 1.49 -22.51 19.22
C GLN A 9 2.64 -21.54 18.96
N LEU A 10 2.59 -20.83 17.85
CA LEU A 10 3.59 -19.81 17.51
C LEU A 10 3.51 -18.63 18.48
N SER A 11 2.32 -18.23 18.89
CA SER A 11 2.10 -17.19 19.89
C SER A 11 2.78 -17.54 21.21
N THR A 12 2.53 -18.74 21.74
CA THR A 12 3.13 -19.24 22.99
C THR A 12 4.67 -19.33 22.87
N LEU A 13 5.17 -19.82 21.74
CA LEU A 13 6.61 -19.94 21.49
C LEU A 13 7.28 -18.55 21.42
N ASN A 14 6.71 -17.62 20.69
CA ASN A 14 7.23 -16.26 20.53
C ASN A 14 7.15 -15.46 21.84
N HIS A 15 6.08 -15.63 22.63
CA HIS A 15 5.99 -15.05 23.96
C HIS A 15 7.10 -15.57 24.88
N SER A 16 7.40 -16.86 24.84
CA SER A 16 8.50 -17.45 25.62
C SER A 16 9.88 -16.99 25.11
N CYS A 17 10.02 -16.77 23.79
CA CYS A 17 11.22 -16.23 23.21
C CYS A 17 11.46 -14.76 23.60
N ALA A 18 10.39 -13.97 23.79
CA ALA A 18 10.50 -12.61 24.35
C ALA A 18 11.11 -12.63 25.75
N HIS A 19 10.73 -13.57 26.62
CA HIS A 19 11.33 -13.76 27.95
C HIS A 19 12.78 -14.26 27.86
N LEU A 20 13.10 -15.14 26.89
CA LEU A 20 14.48 -15.56 26.61
C LEU A 20 15.36 -14.34 26.24
N MET A 21 14.83 -13.44 25.40
CA MET A 21 15.53 -12.21 25.04
C MET A 21 15.70 -11.29 26.26
N ALA A 22 14.67 -11.10 27.07
CA ALA A 22 14.75 -10.28 28.27
C ALA A 22 15.81 -10.81 29.26
N GLN A 23 15.88 -12.13 29.49
CA GLN A 23 16.93 -12.74 30.29
C GLN A 23 18.32 -12.47 29.71
N ALA A 24 18.51 -12.66 28.40
CA ALA A 24 19.80 -12.40 27.75
C ALA A 24 20.22 -10.92 27.86
N ILE A 25 19.27 -10.01 27.73
CA ILE A 25 19.53 -8.57 27.93
C ILE A 25 19.90 -8.29 29.38
N LYS A 26 19.21 -8.89 30.35
CA LYS A 26 19.55 -8.73 31.78
C LYS A 26 20.93 -9.22 32.13
N HIS A 27 21.41 -10.30 31.48
CA HIS A 27 22.79 -10.79 31.64
C HIS A 27 23.83 -9.82 31.10
N LEU A 28 23.55 -9.18 29.97
CA LEU A 28 24.47 -8.22 29.34
C LEU A 28 24.39 -6.83 29.95
N TYR A 29 23.23 -6.44 30.43
CA TYR A 29 22.89 -5.14 31.00
C TYR A 29 22.18 -5.35 32.36
N PRO A 30 22.93 -5.58 33.45
CA PRO A 30 22.32 -5.87 34.75
C PRO A 30 21.39 -4.79 35.31
N GLN A 31 21.57 -3.53 34.87
CA GLN A 31 20.72 -2.37 35.23
C GLN A 31 19.40 -2.33 34.45
N ALA A 32 19.23 -3.17 33.38
CA ALA A 32 18.06 -3.12 32.54
C ALA A 32 16.76 -3.32 33.32
N LYS A 33 15.76 -2.50 33.01
CA LYS A 33 14.39 -2.58 33.48
C LYS A 33 13.46 -2.95 32.31
N PHE A 34 12.37 -3.65 32.59
CA PHE A 34 11.55 -4.24 31.55
C PHE A 34 10.08 -3.83 31.70
N TRP A 35 9.49 -3.37 30.60
CA TRP A 35 8.06 -3.05 30.60
C TRP A 35 7.22 -4.24 30.18
N VAL A 36 6.99 -4.44 28.87
CA VAL A 36 6.15 -5.51 28.31
C VAL A 36 6.78 -6.18 27.09
N GLY A 37 6.49 -7.49 26.92
CA GLY A 37 6.97 -8.30 25.81
C GLY A 37 5.86 -9.07 25.10
N PRO A 38 4.89 -8.40 24.42
CA PRO A 38 3.79 -9.08 23.78
C PRO A 38 4.17 -9.71 22.45
N VAL A 39 3.36 -10.69 22.04
CA VAL A 39 3.33 -11.19 20.66
C VAL A 39 2.46 -10.28 19.82
N VAL A 40 2.94 -9.96 18.64
CA VAL A 40 2.27 -9.18 17.60
C VAL A 40 2.13 -10.01 16.32
N ALA A 41 1.39 -9.51 15.34
CA ALA A 41 1.19 -10.24 14.08
C ALA A 41 2.51 -10.65 13.38
N GLU A 42 3.56 -9.84 13.54
CA GLU A 42 4.86 -9.98 12.88
C GLU A 42 5.93 -10.73 13.72
N GLY A 43 5.57 -11.25 14.90
CA GLY A 43 6.51 -11.90 15.83
C GLY A 43 6.31 -11.44 17.26
N PHE A 44 7.39 -11.11 17.96
CA PHE A 44 7.35 -10.54 19.31
C PHE A 44 8.23 -9.30 19.42
N TYR A 45 8.01 -8.50 20.45
CA TYR A 45 8.97 -7.47 20.88
C TYR A 45 9.10 -7.45 22.39
N TYR A 46 10.09 -6.73 22.88
CA TYR A 46 10.19 -6.35 24.29
C TYR A 46 10.64 -4.90 24.41
N ASP A 47 10.00 -4.16 25.32
CA ASP A 47 10.34 -2.79 25.66
C ASP A 47 11.24 -2.78 26.90
N VAL A 48 12.44 -2.23 26.77
CA VAL A 48 13.47 -2.23 27.78
C VAL A 48 14.01 -0.82 28.04
N ASP A 49 14.31 -0.52 29.29
CA ASP A 49 15.06 0.66 29.69
C ASP A 49 16.46 0.22 30.14
N LEU A 50 17.48 0.69 29.45
CA LEU A 50 18.88 0.37 29.75
C LEU A 50 19.61 1.47 30.55
N GLY A 51 18.87 2.47 31.03
CA GLY A 51 19.46 3.67 31.68
C GLY A 51 20.15 4.54 30.64
N ASP A 52 21.45 4.71 30.77
CA ASP A 52 22.25 5.53 29.86
C ASP A 52 22.76 4.74 28.63
N ASP A 53 22.62 3.43 28.63
CA ASP A 53 23.03 2.58 27.50
C ASP A 53 21.97 2.57 26.39
N VAL A 54 22.45 2.41 25.13
CA VAL A 54 21.60 2.34 23.93
C VAL A 54 22.01 1.14 23.10
N ILE A 55 21.03 0.31 22.72
CA ILE A 55 21.24 -0.80 21.78
C ILE A 55 21.48 -0.25 20.38
N ARG A 56 22.52 -0.75 19.75
CA ARG A 56 22.90 -0.47 18.36
C ARG A 56 22.86 -1.76 17.54
N ASP A 57 22.92 -1.63 16.23
CA ASP A 57 22.94 -2.80 15.32
C ASP A 57 24.06 -3.79 15.67
N GLU A 58 25.22 -3.31 16.15
CA GLU A 58 26.35 -4.13 16.58
C GLU A 58 26.12 -4.93 17.88
N ASP A 59 25.07 -4.59 18.64
CA ASP A 59 24.73 -5.26 19.90
C ASP A 59 23.75 -6.43 19.67
N ILE A 60 22.97 -6.37 18.60
CA ILE A 60 22.01 -7.42 18.25
C ILE A 60 22.67 -8.80 18.17
N PRO A 61 23.82 -9.00 17.47
CA PRO A 61 24.52 -10.30 17.46
C PRO A 61 25.00 -10.74 18.85
N LYS A 62 25.35 -9.81 19.75
CA LYS A 62 25.77 -10.12 21.12
C LYS A 62 24.59 -10.65 21.95
N ILE A 63 23.43 -10.01 21.83
CA ILE A 63 22.18 -10.44 22.48
C ILE A 63 21.79 -11.82 21.94
N GLU A 64 21.80 -12.04 20.63
CA GLU A 64 21.51 -13.36 20.03
C GLU A 64 22.45 -14.45 20.52
N LYS A 65 23.73 -14.13 20.68
CA LYS A 65 24.72 -15.07 21.22
C LYS A 65 24.41 -15.46 22.66
N GLU A 66 24.00 -14.51 23.49
CA GLU A 66 23.60 -14.78 24.88
C GLU A 66 22.28 -15.55 24.93
N MET A 67 21.28 -15.20 24.11
CA MET A 67 20.03 -15.95 23.97
C MET A 67 20.31 -17.43 23.61
N LYS A 68 21.24 -17.69 22.70
CA LYS A 68 21.65 -19.07 22.33
C LYS A 68 22.24 -19.83 23.52
N LYS A 69 23.01 -19.18 24.40
CA LYS A 69 23.55 -19.82 25.60
C LYS A 69 22.43 -20.15 26.60
N VAL A 70 21.51 -19.20 26.84
CA VAL A 70 20.37 -19.41 27.72
C VAL A 70 19.49 -20.54 27.19
N ALA A 71 19.15 -20.56 25.91
CA ALA A 71 18.36 -21.63 25.28
C ALA A 71 19.03 -23.01 25.45
N LYS A 72 20.36 -23.11 25.28
CA LYS A 72 21.12 -24.35 25.49
C LYS A 72 21.08 -24.84 26.95
N SER A 73 20.86 -23.97 27.92
CA SER A 73 20.79 -24.37 29.33
C SER A 73 19.64 -25.32 29.62
N GLY A 74 18.60 -25.32 28.79
CA GLY A 74 17.45 -26.21 28.89
C GLY A 74 16.66 -26.05 30.19
N LYS A 75 16.66 -24.87 30.80
CA LYS A 75 15.91 -24.60 32.02
C LYS A 75 14.42 -24.66 31.75
N LYS A 76 13.66 -25.14 32.74
CA LYS A 76 12.20 -25.13 32.69
C LYS A 76 11.70 -23.72 32.91
N ILE A 77 10.56 -23.40 32.31
CA ILE A 77 9.79 -22.19 32.59
C ILE A 77 8.69 -22.57 33.59
N ILE A 78 8.71 -21.96 34.76
CA ILE A 78 7.83 -22.34 35.89
C ILE A 78 6.91 -21.18 36.18
N ARG A 79 5.59 -21.43 36.08
CA ARG A 79 4.56 -20.48 36.50
C ARG A 79 4.45 -20.44 38.01
N LYS A 80 4.41 -19.26 38.58
CA LYS A 80 4.18 -19.00 39.99
C LYS A 80 3.03 -18.01 40.17
N GLU A 81 2.15 -18.28 41.11
CA GLU A 81 1.16 -17.31 41.61
C GLU A 81 1.70 -16.69 42.89
N ILE A 82 1.66 -15.39 42.98
CA ILE A 82 2.21 -14.60 44.08
C ILE A 82 1.22 -13.54 44.52
N SER A 83 1.32 -13.12 45.78
CA SER A 83 0.54 -11.99 46.30
C SER A 83 1.03 -10.67 45.72
N LYS A 84 0.20 -9.63 45.80
CA LYS A 84 0.58 -8.28 45.35
C LYS A 84 1.77 -7.73 46.14
N GLU A 85 1.84 -8.03 47.45
CA GLU A 85 2.94 -7.64 48.32
C GLU A 85 4.27 -8.29 47.90
N GLU A 86 4.22 -9.62 47.60
CA GLU A 86 5.39 -10.36 47.13
C GLU A 86 5.84 -9.83 45.76
N ALA A 87 4.90 -9.51 44.85
CA ALA A 87 5.21 -8.94 43.54
C ALA A 87 5.87 -7.55 43.68
N MET A 88 5.34 -6.68 44.52
CA MET A 88 5.89 -5.36 44.76
C MET A 88 7.33 -5.44 45.36
N GLU A 89 7.60 -6.36 46.26
CA GLU A 89 8.95 -6.56 46.79
C GLU A 89 9.91 -7.17 45.77
N MET A 90 9.44 -8.15 44.96
CA MET A 90 10.22 -8.82 43.93
C MET A 90 10.70 -7.85 42.85
N PHE A 91 9.86 -6.89 42.45
CA PHE A 91 10.11 -5.93 41.35
C PHE A 91 10.38 -4.50 41.86
N LYS A 92 10.74 -4.32 43.11
CA LYS A 92 10.92 -3.00 43.74
C LYS A 92 11.88 -2.06 43.02
N ASP A 93 12.85 -2.60 42.30
CA ASP A 93 13.86 -1.83 41.55
C ASP A 93 13.43 -1.57 40.08
N ASP A 94 12.26 -2.04 39.66
CA ASP A 94 11.72 -1.88 38.30
C ASP A 94 10.40 -1.07 38.32
N GLU A 95 10.51 0.23 38.07
CA GLU A 95 9.37 1.17 38.08
C GLU A 95 8.27 0.78 37.09
N TYR A 96 8.63 0.15 35.94
CA TYR A 96 7.67 -0.27 34.92
C TYR A 96 6.84 -1.48 35.39
N LYS A 97 7.46 -2.42 36.09
CA LYS A 97 6.77 -3.56 36.72
C LYS A 97 5.92 -3.10 37.89
N LEU A 98 6.41 -2.18 38.72
CA LEU A 98 5.62 -1.61 39.81
C LEU A 98 4.36 -0.91 39.32
N ASP A 99 4.47 -0.14 38.22
CA ASP A 99 3.30 0.49 37.61
C ASP A 99 2.28 -0.55 37.11
N LEU A 100 2.72 -1.64 36.46
CA LEU A 100 1.83 -2.72 36.02
C LEU A 100 1.16 -3.39 37.21
N ILE A 101 1.92 -3.75 38.28
CA ILE A 101 1.40 -4.43 39.48
C ILE A 101 0.38 -3.56 40.20
N SER A 102 0.60 -2.23 40.26
CA SER A 102 -0.32 -1.31 40.94
C SER A 102 -1.74 -1.36 40.37
N ASN A 103 -1.87 -1.65 39.08
CA ASN A 103 -3.14 -1.75 38.35
C ASN A 103 -3.75 -3.17 38.36
N LEU A 104 -3.12 -4.17 39.00
CA LEU A 104 -3.63 -5.54 39.10
C LEU A 104 -4.35 -5.76 40.43
N GLU A 105 -5.38 -6.61 40.37
CA GLU A 105 -6.07 -7.08 41.58
C GLU A 105 -5.23 -8.16 42.29
N ASP A 106 -5.29 -8.19 43.64
CA ASP A 106 -4.61 -9.21 44.41
C ASP A 106 -5.24 -10.60 44.15
N GLY A 107 -4.38 -11.64 44.13
CA GLY A 107 -4.80 -13.01 43.80
C GLY A 107 -4.86 -13.34 42.32
N THR A 108 -4.55 -12.38 41.43
CA THR A 108 -4.48 -12.59 39.98
C THR A 108 -3.07 -12.47 39.41
N ILE A 109 -2.06 -12.26 40.26
CA ILE A 109 -0.70 -11.94 39.84
C ILE A 109 0.08 -13.23 39.62
N THR A 110 0.62 -13.36 38.40
CA THR A 110 1.45 -14.49 38.00
C THR A 110 2.82 -14.01 37.50
N CYS A 111 3.84 -14.81 37.83
CA CYS A 111 5.19 -14.66 37.35
C CYS A 111 5.66 -15.96 36.71
N TYR A 112 6.61 -15.84 35.81
CA TYR A 112 7.28 -16.98 35.20
C TYR A 112 8.77 -16.92 35.50
N GLU A 113 9.28 -17.97 36.14
CA GLU A 113 10.69 -18.15 36.45
C GLU A 113 11.36 -19.03 35.41
N GLN A 114 12.48 -18.54 34.88
CA GLN A 114 13.29 -19.28 33.93
C GLN A 114 14.78 -19.15 34.33
N GLY A 115 15.27 -20.12 35.07
CA GLY A 115 16.63 -20.10 35.60
C GLY A 115 16.84 -19.01 36.64
N ASP A 116 17.67 -18.02 36.31
CA ASP A 116 18.00 -16.85 37.14
C ASP A 116 17.19 -15.59 36.78
N PHE A 117 16.19 -15.73 35.92
CA PHE A 117 15.34 -14.63 35.48
C PHE A 117 13.87 -14.91 35.84
N THR A 118 13.20 -13.93 36.41
CA THR A 118 11.78 -13.96 36.70
C THR A 118 11.09 -12.75 36.11
N ASP A 119 9.96 -12.96 35.46
CA ASP A 119 9.18 -11.88 34.86
C ASP A 119 7.71 -11.94 35.24
N LEU A 120 7.09 -10.75 35.39
CA LEU A 120 5.65 -10.58 35.59
C LEU A 120 4.93 -10.85 34.27
N CYS A 121 4.09 -11.90 34.23
CA CYS A 121 3.46 -12.30 32.98
C CYS A 121 2.21 -13.17 33.23
N ARG A 122 1.23 -13.06 32.32
CA ARG A 122 0.01 -13.88 32.34
C ARG A 122 0.19 -15.25 31.67
N GLY A 123 1.21 -15.40 30.83
CA GLY A 123 1.40 -16.60 30.00
C GLY A 123 0.42 -16.65 28.81
N PRO A 124 0.28 -17.83 28.14
CA PRO A 124 1.03 -19.05 28.40
C PRO A 124 2.49 -19.00 27.92
N HIS A 125 3.28 -19.98 28.36
CA HIS A 125 4.67 -20.21 27.93
C HIS A 125 4.92 -21.66 27.63
N VAL A 126 5.97 -21.93 26.85
CA VAL A 126 6.46 -23.30 26.66
C VAL A 126 7.13 -23.84 27.93
N ASP A 127 7.20 -25.16 28.09
CA ASP A 127 7.73 -25.80 29.31
C ASP A 127 9.24 -25.61 29.51
N ASN A 128 9.98 -25.32 28.42
CA ASN A 128 11.44 -25.30 28.47
C ASN A 128 12.02 -24.32 27.45
N VAL A 129 12.98 -23.49 27.90
CA VAL A 129 13.64 -22.47 27.06
C VAL A 129 14.36 -23.03 25.82
N LYS A 130 14.73 -24.33 25.83
CA LYS A 130 15.38 -24.96 24.66
C LYS A 130 14.48 -25.00 23.42
N LEU A 131 13.16 -24.89 23.59
CA LEU A 131 12.23 -24.83 22.47
C LEU A 131 12.35 -23.51 21.69
N CYS A 132 12.80 -22.44 22.35
CA CYS A 132 13.02 -21.11 21.75
C CYS A 132 14.38 -20.96 21.05
N ARG A 133 15.00 -22.05 20.59
CA ARG A 133 16.37 -22.02 20.02
C ARG A 133 16.45 -21.49 18.58
N ASN A 134 15.36 -21.56 17.83
CA ASN A 134 15.30 -21.15 16.42
C ASN A 134 14.68 -19.76 16.33
N PHE A 135 15.45 -18.75 16.62
CA PHE A 135 15.02 -17.36 16.65
C PHE A 135 15.92 -16.45 15.83
N LYS A 136 15.40 -15.28 15.48
CA LYS A 136 16.16 -14.17 14.90
C LYS A 136 15.65 -12.86 15.50
N LEU A 137 16.58 -11.97 15.89
CA LEU A 137 16.26 -10.58 16.20
C LEU A 137 16.27 -9.78 14.89
N LEU A 138 15.21 -9.04 14.61
CA LEU A 138 14.97 -8.43 13.32
C LEU A 138 15.41 -6.95 13.27
N ARG A 139 15.05 -6.19 14.31
CA ARG A 139 15.30 -4.74 14.37
C ARG A 139 15.13 -4.22 15.80
N HIS A 140 15.60 -2.99 16.03
CA HIS A 140 15.28 -2.23 17.22
C HIS A 140 14.75 -0.84 16.86
N SER A 141 14.04 -0.20 17.79
CA SER A 141 13.53 1.17 17.65
C SER A 141 13.30 1.80 19.02
N GLY A 142 13.13 3.12 19.07
CA GLY A 142 12.56 3.79 20.24
C GLY A 142 11.05 3.57 20.32
N ALA A 143 10.53 3.51 21.55
CA ALA A 143 9.09 3.46 21.81
C ALA A 143 8.77 4.27 23.07
N TYR A 144 7.81 5.18 23.00
CA TYR A 144 7.39 5.92 24.18
C TYR A 144 6.67 5.00 25.18
N TRP A 145 7.03 5.08 26.45
CA TRP A 145 6.34 4.39 27.51
C TRP A 145 4.85 4.73 27.51
N LYS A 146 4.00 3.70 27.54
CA LYS A 146 2.53 3.81 27.43
C LYS A 146 2.04 4.49 26.13
N GLY A 147 2.90 4.64 25.13
CA GLY A 147 2.56 5.30 23.88
C GLY A 147 2.40 6.82 23.97
N ASP A 148 2.73 7.44 25.08
CA ASP A 148 2.66 8.88 25.30
C ASP A 148 4.01 9.53 25.01
N SER A 149 4.05 10.48 24.06
CA SER A 149 5.25 11.20 23.65
C SER A 149 5.89 12.07 24.76
N ASN A 150 5.17 12.33 25.84
CA ASN A 150 5.67 13.02 27.02
C ASN A 150 6.44 12.11 27.98
N ASN A 151 6.31 10.79 27.82
CA ASN A 151 6.98 9.82 28.66
C ASN A 151 8.36 9.45 28.12
N LYS A 152 9.15 8.75 28.97
CA LYS A 152 10.47 8.24 28.62
C LYS A 152 10.43 7.35 27.37
N VAL A 153 11.43 7.47 26.52
CA VAL A 153 11.63 6.59 25.37
C VAL A 153 12.32 5.32 25.84
N LEU A 154 11.65 4.19 25.69
CA LEU A 154 12.19 2.84 25.88
C LEU A 154 12.79 2.33 24.58
N GLN A 155 13.63 1.33 24.68
CA GLN A 155 14.17 0.62 23.50
C GLN A 155 13.34 -0.63 23.25
N ARG A 156 12.81 -0.74 22.05
CA ARG A 156 11.98 -1.86 21.60
C ARG A 156 12.80 -2.74 20.65
N ILE A 157 12.93 -4.02 21.00
CA ILE A 157 13.64 -4.99 20.17
C ILE A 157 12.64 -6.01 19.65
N TYR A 158 12.65 -6.23 18.35
CA TYR A 158 11.74 -7.16 17.66
C TYR A 158 12.45 -8.45 17.30
N GLY A 159 11.72 -9.57 17.40
CA GLY A 159 12.23 -10.86 17.02
C GLY A 159 11.13 -11.82 16.58
N VAL A 160 11.57 -12.95 16.04
CA VAL A 160 10.72 -14.09 15.65
C VAL A 160 11.34 -15.39 16.15
N CYS A 161 10.47 -16.36 16.44
CA CYS A 161 10.89 -17.70 16.83
C CYS A 161 10.00 -18.75 16.17
N PHE A 162 10.62 -19.81 15.65
CA PHE A 162 9.94 -20.93 14.98
C PHE A 162 10.27 -22.26 15.62
N PRO A 163 9.42 -23.29 15.48
CA PRO A 163 9.69 -24.63 15.99
C PRO A 163 10.92 -25.25 15.37
N THR A 164 11.13 -25.04 14.06
CA THR A 164 12.25 -25.63 13.28
C THR A 164 13.15 -24.57 12.66
N PRO A 165 14.42 -24.89 12.38
CA PRO A 165 15.33 -23.98 11.65
C PRO A 165 14.85 -23.70 10.23
N GLU A 166 14.23 -24.70 9.58
CA GLU A 166 13.74 -24.62 8.20
C GLU A 166 12.60 -23.59 8.09
N GLU A 167 11.67 -23.60 9.04
CA GLU A 167 10.59 -22.61 9.11
C GLU A 167 11.13 -21.19 9.36
N LEU A 168 12.12 -21.06 10.25
CA LEU A 168 12.77 -19.76 10.48
C LEU A 168 13.46 -19.26 9.21
N GLU A 169 14.22 -20.11 8.52
CA GLU A 169 14.92 -19.73 7.30
C GLU A 169 13.94 -19.33 6.19
N ALA A 170 12.87 -20.09 5.98
CA ALA A 170 11.81 -19.77 5.04
C ALA A 170 11.18 -18.40 5.34
N HIS A 171 10.85 -18.13 6.62
CA HIS A 171 10.31 -16.84 7.02
C HIS A 171 11.30 -15.68 6.80
N LEU A 172 12.58 -15.88 7.08
CA LEU A 172 13.60 -14.85 6.84
C LEU A 172 13.78 -14.57 5.34
N GLN A 173 13.65 -15.58 4.49
CA GLN A 173 13.65 -15.41 3.04
C GLN A 173 12.41 -14.62 2.58
N GLU A 174 11.22 -14.92 3.11
CA GLU A 174 10.01 -14.12 2.85
C GLU A 174 10.17 -12.65 3.26
N LEU A 175 10.78 -12.39 4.43
CA LEU A 175 11.04 -11.02 4.89
C LEU A 175 12.03 -10.27 3.98
N GLU A 176 13.06 -10.95 3.50
CA GLU A 176 14.03 -10.34 2.57
C GLU A 176 13.37 -10.07 1.21
N GLU A 177 12.59 -11.01 0.70
CA GLU A 177 11.81 -10.82 -0.51
C GLU A 177 10.81 -9.67 -0.37
N ALA A 178 10.15 -9.54 0.80
CA ALA A 178 9.26 -8.42 1.09
C ALA A 178 9.99 -7.07 1.03
N LYS A 179 11.21 -6.98 1.56
CA LYS A 179 12.03 -5.75 1.46
C LYS A 179 12.43 -5.43 0.02
N GLU A 180 12.77 -6.45 -0.77
CA GLU A 180 13.12 -6.28 -2.18
C GLU A 180 11.92 -5.80 -3.03
N ARG A 181 10.69 -6.16 -2.60
CA ARG A 181 9.45 -5.75 -3.24
C ARG A 181 8.92 -4.40 -2.77
N ASP A 182 9.41 -3.86 -1.65
CA ASP A 182 8.91 -2.60 -1.10
C ASP A 182 9.01 -1.46 -2.13
N HIS A 183 7.85 -0.89 -2.52
CA HIS A 183 7.80 0.19 -3.50
C HIS A 183 8.61 1.42 -3.09
N ARG A 184 8.86 1.64 -1.79
CA ARG A 184 9.68 2.75 -1.29
C ARG A 184 11.15 2.54 -1.62
N LYS A 185 11.65 1.30 -1.49
CA LYS A 185 13.01 0.92 -1.90
C LYS A 185 13.15 0.99 -3.42
N ILE A 186 12.22 0.37 -4.14
CA ILE A 186 12.19 0.38 -5.61
C ILE A 186 12.13 1.82 -6.13
N GLY A 187 11.25 2.64 -5.56
CA GLY A 187 11.07 4.04 -5.92
C GLY A 187 12.33 4.87 -5.72
N LYS A 188 13.11 4.59 -4.65
CA LYS A 188 14.41 5.22 -4.42
C LYS A 188 15.45 4.75 -5.43
N ASP A 189 15.57 3.43 -5.66
CA ASP A 189 16.56 2.84 -6.57
C ASP A 189 16.35 3.26 -8.03
N MET A 190 15.09 3.43 -8.44
CA MET A 190 14.67 3.87 -9.77
C MET A 190 14.47 5.40 -9.89
N GLU A 191 14.62 6.16 -8.82
CA GLU A 191 14.41 7.61 -8.76
C GLU A 191 12.99 8.03 -9.18
N LEU A 192 11.95 7.35 -8.62
CA LEU A 192 10.56 7.56 -9.04
C LEU A 192 9.84 8.64 -8.23
N PHE A 193 10.04 8.67 -6.92
CA PHE A 193 9.40 9.64 -6.03
C PHE A 193 10.23 9.85 -4.76
N MET A 194 9.91 10.92 -4.07
CA MET A 194 10.50 11.24 -2.77
C MET A 194 9.46 11.78 -1.80
N VAL A 195 9.75 11.66 -0.52
CA VAL A 195 9.01 12.30 0.58
C VAL A 195 10.01 13.10 1.39
N ASP A 196 9.66 14.33 1.73
CA ASP A 196 10.50 15.22 2.51
C ASP A 196 9.71 15.84 3.66
N ASP A 197 10.29 15.88 4.87
CA ASP A 197 9.61 16.41 6.06
C ASP A 197 9.31 17.92 5.95
N LEU A 198 10.06 18.67 5.15
CA LEU A 198 9.82 20.09 4.90
C LEU A 198 8.56 20.32 4.05
N ILE A 199 8.26 19.40 3.12
CA ILE A 199 7.01 19.40 2.35
C ILE A 199 5.86 18.90 3.21
N GLY A 200 6.09 17.84 3.97
CA GLY A 200 5.14 17.25 4.90
C GLY A 200 4.97 15.73 4.73
N ARG A 201 4.72 15.05 5.83
CA ARG A 201 4.53 13.60 5.85
C ARG A 201 3.25 13.20 5.12
N GLY A 202 3.37 12.19 4.25
CA GLY A 202 2.25 11.71 3.45
C GLY A 202 1.94 12.55 2.22
N LEU A 203 2.87 13.43 1.82
CA LEU A 203 2.81 14.23 0.59
C LEU A 203 3.96 13.83 -0.33
N PRO A 204 3.85 12.72 -1.06
CA PRO A 204 4.90 12.28 -1.97
C PRO A 204 5.00 13.22 -3.18
N MET A 205 6.24 13.43 -3.64
CA MET A 205 6.54 14.14 -4.88
C MET A 205 7.05 13.15 -5.91
N PHE A 206 6.41 13.09 -7.08
CA PHE A 206 6.89 12.29 -8.18
C PHE A 206 8.06 12.98 -8.88
N LEU A 207 9.16 12.27 -9.03
CA LEU A 207 10.32 12.67 -9.80
C LEU A 207 10.07 12.43 -11.30
N PRO A 208 10.90 12.94 -12.22
CA PRO A 208 10.63 12.84 -13.66
C PRO A 208 10.31 11.42 -14.14
N LYS A 209 11.07 10.41 -13.70
CA LYS A 209 10.83 8.99 -14.07
C LYS A 209 9.52 8.46 -13.50
N GLY A 210 9.18 8.82 -12.26
CA GLY A 210 7.93 8.42 -11.64
C GLY A 210 6.72 9.10 -12.29
N TYR A 211 6.86 10.37 -12.67
CA TYR A 211 5.80 11.09 -13.37
C TYR A 211 5.51 10.51 -14.76
N ILE A 212 6.52 9.99 -15.47
CA ILE A 212 6.31 9.26 -16.73
C ILE A 212 5.40 8.05 -16.51
N ILE A 213 5.68 7.21 -15.51
CA ILE A 213 4.83 6.06 -15.19
C ILE A 213 3.39 6.51 -14.88
N TRP A 214 3.26 7.56 -14.08
CA TRP A 214 1.98 8.13 -13.70
C TRP A 214 1.19 8.60 -14.94
N GLN A 215 1.83 9.32 -15.88
CA GLN A 215 1.22 9.77 -17.14
C GLN A 215 0.80 8.59 -18.04
N GLU A 216 1.62 7.54 -18.14
CA GLU A 216 1.27 6.35 -18.92
C GLU A 216 0.06 5.63 -18.36
N LEU A 217 -0.06 5.53 -17.03
CA LEU A 217 -1.25 4.97 -16.36
C LEU A 217 -2.50 5.84 -16.62
N GLU A 218 -2.36 7.16 -16.51
CA GLU A 218 -3.43 8.11 -16.80
C GLU A 218 -3.90 7.99 -18.26
N ASN A 219 -2.97 8.00 -19.21
CA ASN A 219 -3.27 7.87 -20.63
C ASN A 219 -3.94 6.53 -20.95
N TYR A 220 -3.42 5.44 -20.37
CA TYR A 220 -3.97 4.10 -20.54
C TYR A 220 -5.45 4.03 -20.13
N ILE A 221 -5.79 4.49 -18.94
CA ILE A 221 -7.15 4.38 -18.44
C ILE A 221 -8.09 5.34 -19.17
N LYS A 222 -7.68 6.58 -19.43
CA LYS A 222 -8.46 7.56 -20.18
C LYS A 222 -8.78 7.09 -21.59
N ASP A 223 -7.86 6.38 -22.27
CA ASP A 223 -8.11 5.83 -23.59
C ASP A 223 -9.19 4.73 -23.58
N LYS A 224 -9.19 3.85 -22.56
CA LYS A 224 -10.25 2.86 -22.37
C LYS A 224 -11.59 3.52 -22.07
N GLU A 225 -11.61 4.47 -21.15
CA GLU A 225 -12.80 5.20 -20.73
C GLU A 225 -13.43 6.00 -21.87
N ARG A 226 -12.61 6.68 -22.68
CA ARG A 226 -13.07 7.46 -23.83
C ARG A 226 -13.81 6.57 -24.84
N LYS A 227 -13.33 5.34 -25.09
CA LYS A 227 -14.00 4.35 -25.94
C LYS A 227 -15.37 3.90 -25.41
N LEU A 228 -15.57 3.99 -24.10
CA LEU A 228 -16.83 3.70 -23.42
C LEU A 228 -17.73 4.95 -23.25
N GLY A 229 -17.35 6.09 -23.82
CA GLY A 229 -18.14 7.32 -23.80
C GLY A 229 -18.01 8.15 -22.52
N TYR A 230 -16.95 7.98 -21.74
CA TYR A 230 -16.68 8.88 -20.60
C TYR A 230 -16.19 10.24 -21.08
N GLN A 231 -16.67 11.28 -20.42
CA GLN A 231 -16.26 12.66 -20.62
C GLN A 231 -15.43 13.10 -19.42
N HIS A 232 -14.14 13.43 -19.66
CA HIS A 232 -13.25 13.84 -18.58
C HIS A 232 -13.39 15.31 -18.28
N VAL A 233 -13.38 15.64 -17.00
CA VAL A 233 -13.45 17.00 -16.45
C VAL A 233 -12.26 17.26 -15.54
N MET A 234 -12.12 18.50 -15.11
CA MET A 234 -11.21 18.94 -14.07
C MET A 234 -11.95 19.86 -13.12
N THR A 235 -11.92 19.55 -11.84
CA THR A 235 -12.59 20.32 -10.80
C THR A 235 -11.61 20.83 -9.74
N PRO A 236 -11.94 21.90 -9.00
CA PRO A 236 -11.04 22.46 -8.00
C PRO A 236 -10.73 21.48 -6.87
N CYS A 237 -9.52 21.56 -6.32
CA CYS A 237 -9.09 20.76 -5.16
C CYS A 237 -9.71 21.23 -3.83
N VAL A 238 -10.41 22.35 -3.84
CA VAL A 238 -11.10 22.95 -2.68
C VAL A 238 -12.56 23.17 -2.99
N GLY A 239 -13.40 23.15 -1.96
CA GLY A 239 -14.80 23.50 -2.05
C GLY A 239 -15.26 24.14 -0.75
N THR A 240 -16.40 24.84 -0.76
CA THR A 240 -16.94 25.41 0.45
C THR A 240 -17.40 24.32 1.43
N VAL A 241 -17.36 24.59 2.72
CA VAL A 241 -17.92 23.69 3.75
C VAL A 241 -19.39 23.36 3.45
N ASN A 242 -20.14 24.31 2.88
CA ASN A 242 -21.54 24.12 2.54
C ASN A 242 -21.75 23.04 1.45
N LEU A 243 -20.86 22.93 0.47
CA LEU A 243 -20.89 21.86 -0.52
C LEU A 243 -20.82 20.48 0.15
N TYR A 244 -19.94 20.33 1.15
CA TYR A 244 -19.74 19.08 1.89
C TYR A 244 -20.81 18.83 2.96
N LYS A 245 -21.46 19.88 3.49
CA LYS A 245 -22.67 19.76 4.30
C LYS A 245 -23.84 19.24 3.45
N THR A 246 -24.03 19.80 2.27
CA THR A 246 -25.09 19.35 1.34
C THR A 246 -24.95 17.89 0.99
N SER A 247 -23.74 17.44 0.69
CA SER A 247 -23.47 16.03 0.36
C SER A 247 -23.49 15.10 1.57
N GLY A 248 -23.36 15.62 2.81
CA GLY A 248 -23.26 14.84 4.04
C GLY A 248 -21.84 14.40 4.42
N HIS A 249 -20.83 14.72 3.62
CA HIS A 249 -19.42 14.39 3.97
C HIS A 249 -18.99 15.09 5.26
N TRP A 250 -19.47 16.31 5.51
CA TRP A 250 -19.16 17.05 6.71
C TRP A 250 -19.65 16.38 7.99
N ASP A 251 -20.75 15.66 7.92
CA ASP A 251 -21.37 15.00 9.08
C ASP A 251 -20.82 13.57 9.30
N HIS A 252 -20.54 12.84 8.20
CA HIS A 252 -20.18 11.41 8.27
C HIS A 252 -18.70 11.11 8.00
N TYR A 253 -17.90 12.09 7.53
CA TYR A 253 -16.52 11.88 7.10
C TYR A 253 -15.54 12.93 7.63
N LYS A 254 -15.98 13.82 8.52
CA LYS A 254 -15.23 14.99 8.99
C LYS A 254 -13.87 14.62 9.63
N GLU A 255 -13.80 13.50 10.34
CA GLU A 255 -12.57 13.06 11.00
C GLU A 255 -11.42 12.76 10.00
N ASN A 256 -11.78 12.43 8.76
CA ASN A 256 -10.85 12.18 7.67
C ASN A 256 -10.63 13.41 6.76
N MET A 257 -11.16 14.57 7.11
CA MET A 257 -11.01 15.81 6.36
C MET A 257 -9.96 16.70 6.99
N PHE A 258 -9.22 17.45 6.17
CA PHE A 258 -8.39 18.53 6.66
C PHE A 258 -9.26 19.62 7.30
N PRO A 259 -8.75 20.38 8.30
CA PRO A 259 -9.48 21.49 8.90
C PRO A 259 -9.91 22.52 7.87
N ALA A 260 -11.06 23.17 8.11
CA ALA A 260 -11.53 24.24 7.26
C ALA A 260 -10.59 25.46 7.33
N MET A 261 -10.48 26.15 6.20
CA MET A 261 -9.75 27.41 6.03
C MET A 261 -10.76 28.53 5.89
N GLU A 262 -10.68 29.53 6.75
CA GLU A 262 -11.50 30.73 6.64
C GLU A 262 -10.83 31.70 5.66
N VAL A 263 -11.58 32.11 4.63
CA VAL A 263 -11.14 33.09 3.62
C VAL A 263 -12.28 34.06 3.39
N ASP A 264 -12.10 35.33 3.73
CA ASP A 264 -13.13 36.33 3.74
C ASP A 264 -14.34 35.90 4.58
N ASP A 265 -15.54 35.84 3.99
CA ASP A 265 -16.77 35.42 4.67
C ASP A 265 -17.15 33.95 4.40
N GLU A 266 -16.22 33.14 3.80
CA GLU A 266 -16.47 31.77 3.43
C GLU A 266 -15.45 30.79 4.09
N ALA A 267 -15.92 29.59 4.42
CA ALA A 267 -15.08 28.50 4.89
C ALA A 267 -14.87 27.47 3.77
N PHE A 268 -13.61 27.21 3.46
CA PHE A 268 -13.19 26.23 2.44
C PHE A 268 -12.54 25.01 3.07
N VAL A 269 -12.64 23.87 2.41
CA VAL A 269 -11.92 22.64 2.77
C VAL A 269 -11.20 22.03 1.57
N LEU A 270 -10.07 21.38 1.81
CA LEU A 270 -9.48 20.46 0.84
C LEU A 270 -10.45 19.30 0.62
N ARG A 271 -10.74 18.97 -0.63
CA ARG A 271 -11.73 17.93 -0.94
C ARG A 271 -11.22 16.53 -0.52
N PRO A 272 -11.99 15.77 0.27
CA PRO A 272 -11.69 14.37 0.57
C PRO A 272 -12.10 13.43 -0.58
N MET A 273 -13.05 13.88 -1.41
CA MET A 273 -13.65 13.23 -2.56
C MET A 273 -14.20 14.28 -3.53
N ASN A 274 -14.19 13.98 -4.82
CA ASN A 274 -14.65 14.91 -5.87
C ASN A 274 -16.14 14.76 -6.23
N CYS A 275 -16.86 13.76 -5.70
CA CYS A 275 -18.26 13.49 -6.03
C CYS A 275 -19.18 14.72 -5.94
N PRO A 276 -19.12 15.61 -4.91
CA PRO A 276 -19.98 16.78 -4.85
C PRO A 276 -19.79 17.74 -6.03
N HIS A 277 -18.56 17.85 -6.55
CA HIS A 277 -18.27 18.68 -7.72
C HIS A 277 -18.93 18.11 -8.99
N HIS A 278 -18.90 16.79 -9.19
CA HIS A 278 -19.55 16.15 -10.33
C HIS A 278 -21.09 16.26 -10.26
N MET A 279 -21.67 16.24 -9.04
CA MET A 279 -23.12 16.54 -8.87
C MET A 279 -23.44 17.95 -9.36
N MET A 280 -22.59 18.94 -9.05
CA MET A 280 -22.76 20.32 -9.50
C MET A 280 -22.57 20.47 -11.02
N ILE A 281 -21.65 19.71 -11.64
CA ILE A 281 -21.51 19.68 -13.11
C ILE A 281 -22.80 19.15 -13.76
N TYR A 282 -23.35 18.05 -13.24
CA TYR A 282 -24.62 17.52 -13.72
C TYR A 282 -25.76 18.53 -13.55
N ALA A 283 -25.85 19.19 -12.40
CA ALA A 283 -26.88 20.16 -12.09
C ALA A 283 -26.84 21.42 -12.98
N ASN A 284 -25.75 21.67 -13.70
CA ASN A 284 -25.56 22.89 -14.50
C ASN A 284 -26.55 23.04 -15.67
N ARG A 285 -27.24 21.98 -16.08
CA ARG A 285 -28.26 22.00 -17.14
C ARG A 285 -29.38 20.99 -16.89
N LEU A 286 -30.52 21.22 -17.54
CA LEU A 286 -31.60 20.23 -17.56
C LEU A 286 -31.24 19.04 -18.48
N HIS A 287 -31.53 17.84 -18.01
CA HIS A 287 -31.32 16.60 -18.75
C HIS A 287 -32.64 15.91 -19.05
N SER A 288 -32.66 15.12 -20.12
CA SER A 288 -33.73 14.20 -20.45
C SER A 288 -33.25 12.77 -20.30
N TYR A 289 -34.17 11.80 -20.15
CA TYR A 289 -33.82 10.39 -20.12
C TYR A 289 -33.01 9.92 -21.34
N LYS A 290 -33.09 10.66 -22.48
CA LYS A 290 -32.30 10.37 -23.69
C LYS A 290 -30.84 10.75 -23.58
N ASP A 291 -30.51 11.65 -22.65
CA ASP A 291 -29.14 12.09 -22.40
C ASP A 291 -28.38 11.08 -21.52
N LEU A 292 -29.13 10.24 -20.74
CA LEU A 292 -28.53 9.25 -19.84
C LEU A 292 -28.23 7.94 -20.59
N PRO A 293 -27.15 7.25 -20.25
CA PRO A 293 -26.23 7.52 -19.13
C PRO A 293 -25.24 8.65 -19.43
N ILE A 294 -24.99 9.51 -18.46
CA ILE A 294 -23.92 10.53 -18.50
C ILE A 294 -22.76 10.02 -17.63
N ARG A 295 -21.56 9.90 -18.21
CA ARG A 295 -20.37 9.38 -17.53
C ARG A 295 -19.33 10.48 -17.43
N ILE A 296 -19.14 11.02 -16.22
CA ILE A 296 -18.18 12.09 -15.92
C ILE A 296 -16.99 11.45 -15.22
N GLY A 297 -15.80 11.51 -15.86
CA GLY A 297 -14.54 10.97 -15.31
C GLY A 297 -13.57 12.07 -14.93
N GLU A 298 -12.74 11.84 -13.93
CA GLU A 298 -11.66 12.73 -13.51
C GLU A 298 -10.51 11.93 -12.90
N ILE A 299 -9.28 12.31 -13.21
CA ILE A 299 -8.14 11.94 -12.37
C ILE A 299 -8.10 12.97 -11.24
N ALA A 300 -8.77 12.62 -10.16
CA ALA A 300 -9.13 13.55 -9.10
C ALA A 300 -8.04 13.62 -8.02
N HIS A 301 -7.51 14.82 -7.75
CA HIS A 301 -6.64 15.07 -6.61
C HIS A 301 -7.49 15.18 -5.34
N ASP A 302 -7.41 14.20 -4.46
CA ASP A 302 -8.13 14.16 -3.20
C ASP A 302 -7.18 14.21 -2.00
N PHE A 303 -7.70 14.72 -0.87
CA PHE A 303 -6.90 14.99 0.33
C PHE A 303 -7.59 14.39 1.55
N ARG A 304 -6.89 13.49 2.27
CA ARG A 304 -7.43 12.87 3.48
C ARG A 304 -6.49 13.05 4.65
N TYR A 305 -7.05 13.37 5.80
CA TYR A 305 -6.30 13.46 7.05
C TYR A 305 -6.02 12.05 7.57
N GLU A 306 -4.92 11.47 7.07
CA GLU A 306 -4.43 10.18 7.52
C GLU A 306 -3.52 10.37 8.75
N SER A 307 -3.64 9.49 9.76
CA SER A 307 -2.74 9.50 10.91
C SER A 307 -1.30 9.17 10.48
N SER A 308 -0.31 9.72 11.16
CA SER A 308 1.10 9.51 10.80
C SER A 308 1.52 8.04 10.82
N GLY A 309 0.90 7.21 11.67
CA GLY A 309 1.20 5.78 11.78
C GLY A 309 0.65 4.92 10.64
N THR A 310 -0.31 5.44 9.86
CA THR A 310 -0.92 4.72 8.73
C THR A 310 -0.27 5.05 7.38
N LEU A 311 0.60 6.04 7.33
CA LEU A 311 1.24 6.49 6.10
C LEU A 311 2.23 5.43 5.57
N LYS A 312 2.15 5.14 4.25
CA LYS A 312 2.99 4.12 3.60
C LYS A 312 3.36 4.54 2.18
N GLY A 313 4.45 5.30 2.03
CA GLY A 313 4.96 5.76 0.74
C GLY A 313 3.90 6.41 -0.14
N ILE A 314 3.76 5.93 -1.39
CA ILE A 314 2.70 6.33 -2.32
C ILE A 314 1.45 5.43 -2.23
N GLU A 315 1.49 4.31 -1.50
CA GLU A 315 0.32 3.44 -1.30
C GLU A 315 -0.76 4.11 -0.45
N ARG A 316 -0.33 4.86 0.60
CA ARG A 316 -1.23 5.57 1.50
C ARG A 316 -0.62 6.91 1.91
N GLY A 317 -1.04 7.96 1.24
CA GLY A 317 -0.66 9.35 1.49
C GLY A 317 -1.83 10.20 1.97
N ARG A 318 -1.53 11.47 2.31
CA ARG A 318 -2.53 12.50 2.63
C ARG A 318 -3.04 13.23 1.39
N HIS A 319 -2.35 13.11 0.29
CA HIS A 319 -2.73 13.50 -1.05
C HIS A 319 -2.54 12.31 -1.98
N PHE A 320 -3.48 12.09 -2.88
CA PHE A 320 -3.46 11.03 -3.88
C PHE A 320 -4.34 11.41 -5.08
N CYS A 321 -4.11 10.77 -6.22
CA CYS A 321 -4.88 11.00 -7.44
C CYS A 321 -5.75 9.79 -7.77
N GLN A 322 -7.06 9.94 -7.66
CA GLN A 322 -8.03 8.87 -7.90
C GLN A 322 -8.50 8.84 -9.35
N ASN A 323 -8.49 7.66 -9.98
CA ASN A 323 -9.17 7.43 -11.25
C ASN A 323 -10.67 7.27 -11.00
N ASP A 324 -11.35 8.38 -10.82
CA ASP A 324 -12.73 8.41 -10.40
C ASP A 324 -13.70 8.76 -11.53
N ALA A 325 -14.92 8.27 -11.45
CA ALA A 325 -16.02 8.72 -12.29
C ALA A 325 -17.37 8.52 -11.62
N HIS A 326 -18.31 9.36 -12.04
CA HIS A 326 -19.70 9.36 -11.63
C HIS A 326 -20.58 9.17 -12.86
N LEU A 327 -21.38 8.08 -12.85
CA LEU A 327 -22.30 7.74 -13.92
C LEU A 327 -23.71 8.06 -13.46
N PHE A 328 -24.36 8.99 -14.14
CA PHE A 328 -25.75 9.36 -13.89
C PHE A 328 -26.64 8.51 -14.80
N VAL A 329 -27.50 7.70 -14.19
CA VAL A 329 -28.26 6.66 -14.90
C VAL A 329 -29.73 6.68 -14.50
N THR A 330 -30.60 6.12 -15.37
CA THR A 330 -31.94 5.75 -14.94
C THR A 330 -31.91 4.42 -14.16
N PRO A 331 -32.93 4.10 -13.33
CA PRO A 331 -33.00 2.82 -12.64
C PRO A 331 -32.87 1.60 -13.57
N GLU A 332 -33.38 1.69 -14.81
CA GLU A 332 -33.32 0.60 -15.79
C GLU A 332 -31.91 0.38 -16.37
N GLN A 333 -31.06 1.42 -16.30
CA GLN A 333 -29.70 1.38 -16.83
C GLN A 333 -28.66 0.85 -15.82
N ILE A 334 -29.02 0.69 -14.54
CA ILE A 334 -28.09 0.30 -13.46
C ILE A 334 -27.34 -0.98 -13.82
N LYS A 335 -28.06 -2.03 -14.21
CA LYS A 335 -27.47 -3.34 -14.52
C LYS A 335 -26.44 -3.24 -15.65
N ASP A 336 -26.83 -2.60 -16.75
CA ASP A 336 -25.98 -2.51 -17.94
C ASP A 336 -24.72 -1.67 -17.68
N GLU A 337 -24.84 -0.60 -16.88
CA GLU A 337 -23.70 0.25 -16.57
C GLU A 337 -22.76 -0.40 -15.55
N ILE A 338 -23.27 -1.10 -14.53
CA ILE A 338 -22.42 -1.89 -13.62
C ILE A 338 -21.70 -2.99 -14.39
N SER A 339 -22.38 -3.69 -15.33
CA SER A 339 -21.73 -4.70 -16.17
C SER A 339 -20.53 -4.11 -16.93
N LYS A 340 -20.68 -2.94 -17.55
CA LYS A 340 -19.59 -2.26 -18.27
C LYS A 340 -18.45 -1.84 -17.34
N VAL A 341 -18.76 -1.41 -16.12
CA VAL A 341 -17.73 -1.09 -15.12
C VAL A 341 -16.95 -2.33 -14.72
N VAL A 342 -17.64 -3.44 -14.48
CA VAL A 342 -17.02 -4.74 -14.14
C VAL A 342 -16.14 -5.25 -15.30
N ASP A 343 -16.64 -5.17 -16.54
CA ASP A 343 -15.86 -5.53 -17.73
C ASP A 343 -14.60 -4.66 -17.86
N LEU A 344 -14.72 -3.36 -17.57
CA LEU A 344 -13.59 -2.44 -17.58
C LEU A 344 -12.56 -2.79 -16.51
N ILE A 345 -12.99 -3.14 -15.29
CA ILE A 345 -12.12 -3.61 -14.19
C ILE A 345 -11.37 -4.87 -14.65
N PHE A 346 -12.08 -5.90 -15.06
CA PHE A 346 -11.47 -7.20 -15.39
C PHE A 346 -10.58 -7.13 -16.63
N SER A 347 -10.96 -6.34 -17.65
CA SER A 347 -10.09 -6.11 -18.81
C SER A 347 -8.82 -5.39 -18.43
N THR A 348 -8.89 -4.47 -17.47
CA THR A 348 -7.71 -3.79 -16.94
C THR A 348 -6.82 -4.75 -16.15
N TYR A 349 -7.41 -5.57 -15.28
CA TYR A 349 -6.65 -6.58 -14.52
C TYR A 349 -5.94 -7.56 -15.44
N LYS A 350 -6.63 -8.01 -16.51
CA LYS A 350 -6.01 -8.85 -17.54
C LYS A 350 -4.80 -8.17 -18.20
N ASP A 351 -4.92 -6.88 -18.56
CA ASP A 351 -3.83 -6.13 -19.19
C ASP A 351 -2.61 -5.97 -18.25
N PHE A 352 -2.81 -5.86 -16.94
CA PHE A 352 -1.74 -5.78 -15.94
C PHE A 352 -1.34 -7.12 -15.31
N GLY A 353 -2.01 -8.24 -15.67
CA GLY A 353 -1.72 -9.57 -15.14
C GLY A 353 -2.14 -9.81 -13.70
N ILE A 354 -3.11 -9.07 -13.26
CA ILE A 354 -3.69 -9.24 -11.93
C ILE A 354 -4.65 -10.44 -11.99
N THR A 355 -4.29 -11.53 -11.33
CA THR A 355 -5.05 -12.79 -11.35
C THR A 355 -5.56 -13.23 -9.98
N ASP A 356 -4.93 -12.77 -8.90
CA ASP A 356 -5.33 -13.09 -7.52
C ASP A 356 -6.16 -11.95 -6.94
N TYR A 357 -7.48 -12.03 -7.13
CA TYR A 357 -8.44 -11.06 -6.62
C TYR A 357 -9.75 -11.72 -6.21
N ARG A 358 -10.49 -11.07 -5.31
CA ARG A 358 -11.85 -11.46 -4.93
C ARG A 358 -12.80 -10.26 -4.99
N CYS A 359 -14.06 -10.54 -5.31
CA CYS A 359 -15.13 -9.55 -5.26
C CYS A 359 -15.80 -9.56 -3.88
N VAL A 360 -16.02 -8.38 -3.33
CA VAL A 360 -16.66 -8.18 -2.04
C VAL A 360 -17.84 -7.24 -2.21
N LEU A 361 -18.99 -7.64 -1.73
CA LEU A 361 -20.16 -6.79 -1.61
C LEU A 361 -20.18 -6.19 -0.20
N SER A 362 -19.78 -4.91 -0.12
CA SER A 362 -19.69 -4.15 1.12
C SER A 362 -21.06 -3.54 1.44
N LEU A 363 -21.66 -4.01 2.53
CA LEU A 363 -23.01 -3.63 2.98
C LEU A 363 -22.94 -2.72 4.20
N ARG A 364 -24.04 -1.98 4.47
CA ARG A 364 -24.15 -1.22 5.72
C ARG A 364 -24.25 -2.14 6.94
N ASP A 365 -23.90 -1.61 8.10
CA ASP A 365 -24.33 -2.11 9.39
C ASP A 365 -25.63 -1.38 9.79
N PRO A 366 -26.79 -2.05 9.81
CA PRO A 366 -28.07 -1.42 10.12
C PRO A 366 -28.14 -0.80 11.53
N GLU A 367 -27.32 -1.26 12.45
CA GLU A 367 -27.26 -0.78 13.84
C GLU A 367 -26.44 0.53 13.95
N ASN A 368 -25.59 0.83 12.96
CA ASN A 368 -24.72 2.01 12.98
C ASN A 368 -25.34 3.20 12.26
N LYS A 369 -26.33 3.83 12.89
CA LYS A 369 -27.04 5.01 12.38
C LYS A 369 -26.17 6.29 12.29
N THR A 370 -25.00 6.31 12.90
CA THR A 370 -24.09 7.47 12.85
C THR A 370 -23.19 7.46 11.62
N LYS A 371 -22.77 6.26 11.16
CA LYS A 371 -21.94 6.12 9.97
C LYS A 371 -22.74 6.25 8.68
N TYR A 372 -23.97 5.72 8.64
CA TYR A 372 -24.75 5.58 7.41
C TYR A 372 -25.93 6.53 7.36
N HIS A 373 -26.30 6.94 6.15
CA HIS A 373 -27.51 7.72 5.92
C HIS A 373 -28.74 6.96 6.41
N ASP A 374 -29.59 7.63 7.21
CA ASP A 374 -30.74 7.00 7.88
C ASP A 374 -31.96 6.93 6.95
N ASP A 375 -31.96 5.93 6.06
CA ASP A 375 -33.06 5.61 5.13
C ASP A 375 -33.02 4.12 4.79
N ASP A 376 -33.72 3.30 5.61
CA ASP A 376 -33.72 1.84 5.46
C ASP A 376 -34.33 1.36 4.12
N GLU A 377 -35.31 2.08 3.56
CA GLU A 377 -35.94 1.71 2.28
C GLU A 377 -34.95 1.91 1.11
N MET A 378 -34.27 3.03 1.09
CA MET A 378 -33.22 3.34 0.12
C MET A 378 -32.10 2.28 0.18
N TRP A 379 -31.60 1.95 1.39
CA TRP A 379 -30.56 0.96 1.56
C TRP A 379 -30.96 -0.42 1.07
N ASN A 380 -32.14 -0.92 1.48
CA ASN A 380 -32.63 -2.22 1.04
C ASN A 380 -32.77 -2.30 -0.49
N LYS A 381 -33.24 -1.20 -1.10
CA LYS A 381 -33.33 -1.11 -2.57
C LYS A 381 -31.95 -1.17 -3.24
N ALA A 382 -30.98 -0.41 -2.72
CA ALA A 382 -29.64 -0.34 -3.28
C ALA A 382 -28.85 -1.66 -3.11
N GLU A 383 -28.90 -2.26 -1.91
CA GLU A 383 -28.22 -3.52 -1.64
C GLU A 383 -28.79 -4.68 -2.46
N ASN A 384 -30.13 -4.78 -2.57
CA ASN A 384 -30.77 -5.81 -3.40
C ASN A 384 -30.49 -5.59 -4.89
N ALA A 385 -30.51 -4.36 -5.38
CA ALA A 385 -30.18 -4.06 -6.77
C ALA A 385 -28.74 -4.51 -7.11
N LEU A 386 -27.78 -4.28 -6.20
CA LEU A 386 -26.39 -4.68 -6.42
C LEU A 386 -26.22 -6.21 -6.36
N ARG A 387 -26.89 -6.90 -5.41
CA ARG A 387 -26.94 -8.38 -5.36
C ARG A 387 -27.51 -8.97 -6.66
N ASP A 388 -28.62 -8.44 -7.13
CA ASP A 388 -29.29 -8.92 -8.34
C ASP A 388 -28.38 -8.77 -9.57
N VAL A 389 -27.65 -7.66 -9.66
CA VAL A 389 -26.67 -7.46 -10.74
C VAL A 389 -25.54 -8.47 -10.65
N MET A 390 -24.90 -8.63 -9.49
CA MET A 390 -23.80 -9.57 -9.30
C MET A 390 -24.21 -11.00 -9.62
N ASN A 391 -25.36 -11.44 -9.12
CA ASN A 391 -25.92 -12.77 -9.41
C ASN A 391 -26.22 -12.93 -10.90
N SER A 392 -26.76 -11.90 -11.56
CA SER A 392 -27.11 -11.96 -12.99
C SER A 392 -25.87 -12.00 -13.91
N LEU A 393 -24.73 -11.49 -13.45
CA LEU A 393 -23.45 -11.54 -14.14
C LEU A 393 -22.66 -12.83 -13.82
N GLY A 394 -23.14 -13.66 -12.88
CA GLY A 394 -22.46 -14.87 -12.45
C GLY A 394 -21.13 -14.62 -11.74
N ILE A 395 -20.98 -13.45 -11.08
CA ILE A 395 -19.76 -13.09 -10.35
C ILE A 395 -19.85 -13.67 -8.95
N GLU A 396 -18.84 -14.46 -8.58
CA GLU A 396 -18.68 -14.94 -7.21
C GLU A 396 -18.25 -13.79 -6.30
N TYR A 397 -18.91 -13.62 -5.16
CA TYR A 397 -18.60 -12.58 -4.18
C TYR A 397 -18.86 -13.02 -2.75
N THR A 398 -18.24 -12.34 -1.81
CA THR A 398 -18.52 -12.44 -0.37
C THR A 398 -19.21 -11.16 0.11
N GLU A 399 -20.05 -11.24 1.13
CA GLU A 399 -20.67 -10.07 1.76
C GLU A 399 -19.93 -9.67 3.04
N GLU A 400 -19.62 -8.38 3.17
CA GLU A 400 -18.98 -7.81 4.37
C GLU A 400 -19.87 -6.68 4.91
N ILE A 401 -20.37 -6.86 6.15
CA ILE A 401 -21.24 -5.89 6.82
C ILE A 401 -20.39 -4.83 7.51
N GLY A 402 -20.81 -3.57 7.40
CA GLY A 402 -20.13 -2.44 8.03
C GLY A 402 -19.11 -1.74 7.12
N GLU A 403 -18.85 -2.26 5.92
CA GLU A 403 -17.82 -1.74 5.01
C GLU A 403 -18.37 -0.85 3.87
N ALA A 404 -19.69 -0.65 3.77
CA ALA A 404 -20.31 0.25 2.79
C ALA A 404 -19.84 1.71 2.94
N ALA A 405 -19.97 2.51 1.87
CA ALA A 405 -19.90 3.95 1.96
C ALA A 405 -21.11 4.50 2.75
N PHE A 406 -21.02 5.70 3.30
CA PHE A 406 -22.13 6.26 4.09
C PHE A 406 -23.40 6.51 3.25
N TYR A 407 -23.26 6.60 1.93
CA TYR A 407 -24.32 6.90 0.96
C TYR A 407 -24.79 5.70 0.14
N GLY A 408 -24.15 4.53 0.23
CA GLY A 408 -24.59 3.37 -0.53
C GLY A 408 -23.67 2.14 -0.45
N PRO A 409 -24.17 0.96 -0.86
CA PRO A 409 -23.40 -0.27 -0.91
C PRO A 409 -22.35 -0.23 -2.02
N LYS A 410 -21.31 -1.07 -1.87
CA LYS A 410 -20.19 -1.13 -2.81
C LYS A 410 -19.91 -2.55 -3.29
N LEU A 411 -19.55 -2.68 -4.54
CA LEU A 411 -18.74 -3.76 -5.05
C LEU A 411 -17.28 -3.34 -4.95
N ASP A 412 -16.51 -3.98 -4.09
CA ASP A 412 -15.08 -3.82 -3.99
C ASP A 412 -14.37 -5.00 -4.67
N VAL A 413 -13.32 -4.75 -5.42
CA VAL A 413 -12.43 -5.78 -5.94
C VAL A 413 -11.11 -5.69 -5.20
N ASN A 414 -10.92 -6.65 -4.31
CA ASN A 414 -9.75 -6.75 -3.47
C ASN A 414 -8.70 -7.62 -4.15
N VAL A 415 -7.47 -7.16 -4.13
CA VAL A 415 -6.31 -7.91 -4.63
C VAL A 415 -5.42 -8.30 -3.46
N LYS A 416 -4.78 -9.45 -3.58
CA LYS A 416 -3.77 -9.89 -2.63
C LYS A 416 -2.40 -9.54 -3.21
N PRO A 417 -1.73 -8.50 -2.70
CA PRO A 417 -0.41 -8.15 -3.18
C PRO A 417 0.61 -9.22 -2.79
N ALA A 418 1.72 -9.27 -3.51
CA ALA A 418 2.84 -10.19 -3.21
C ALA A 418 3.40 -9.99 -1.79
N VAL A 419 3.19 -8.81 -1.21
CA VAL A 419 3.62 -8.44 0.14
C VAL A 419 2.53 -7.63 0.84
N GLY A 420 2.25 -7.96 2.09
CA GLY A 420 1.30 -7.23 2.92
C GLY A 420 -0.10 -7.83 2.93
N ASN A 421 -1.06 -7.04 3.40
CA ASN A 421 -2.45 -7.44 3.49
C ASN A 421 -3.19 -7.17 2.19
N GLU A 422 -4.34 -7.83 2.04
CA GLU A 422 -5.28 -7.56 0.95
C GLU A 422 -5.65 -6.08 0.90
N ILE A 423 -5.74 -5.52 -0.31
CA ILE A 423 -6.10 -4.13 -0.55
C ILE A 423 -7.24 -4.03 -1.57
N THR A 424 -8.16 -3.09 -1.34
CA THR A 424 -9.15 -2.71 -2.36
C THR A 424 -8.45 -1.90 -3.45
N LEU A 425 -8.47 -2.42 -4.67
CA LEU A 425 -7.87 -1.75 -5.82
C LEU A 425 -8.92 -1.08 -6.70
N SER A 426 -10.05 -1.75 -6.96
CA SER A 426 -11.15 -1.19 -7.75
C SER A 426 -12.46 -1.22 -6.97
N THR A 427 -13.38 -0.29 -7.28
CA THR A 427 -14.68 -0.21 -6.62
C THR A 427 -15.75 0.29 -7.56
N CYS A 428 -17.00 -0.16 -7.34
CA CYS A 428 -18.21 0.39 -7.94
C CYS A 428 -19.29 0.52 -6.86
N GLN A 429 -19.81 1.73 -6.64
CA GLN A 429 -20.73 2.06 -5.55
C GLN A 429 -22.05 2.54 -6.11
N LEU A 430 -23.16 2.10 -5.54
CA LEU A 430 -24.51 2.46 -5.98
C LEU A 430 -25.11 3.48 -5.01
N ASP A 431 -25.45 4.66 -5.53
CA ASP A 431 -25.85 5.82 -4.74
C ASP A 431 -27.21 6.36 -5.17
N PHE A 432 -28.18 6.30 -4.26
CA PHE A 432 -29.48 6.96 -4.36
C PHE A 432 -29.57 8.23 -3.48
N CYS A 433 -28.58 8.46 -2.62
CA CYS A 433 -28.60 9.47 -1.57
C CYS A 433 -28.14 10.85 -2.09
N LEU A 434 -26.93 10.95 -2.65
CA LEU A 434 -26.38 12.24 -3.09
C LEU A 434 -27.22 12.92 -4.18
N PRO A 435 -27.69 12.20 -5.23
CA PRO A 435 -28.54 12.83 -6.23
C PRO A 435 -29.77 13.50 -5.66
N ALA A 436 -30.40 12.90 -4.65
CA ALA A 436 -31.55 13.47 -3.96
C ALA A 436 -31.17 14.71 -3.11
N LYS A 437 -30.04 14.64 -2.37
CA LYS A 437 -29.53 15.76 -1.57
C LYS A 437 -29.17 16.98 -2.41
N PHE A 438 -28.68 16.79 -3.64
CA PHE A 438 -28.38 17.85 -4.59
C PHE A 438 -29.57 18.24 -5.47
N ASN A 439 -30.78 17.68 -5.25
CA ASN A 439 -31.98 17.89 -6.04
C ASN A 439 -31.76 17.69 -7.54
N LEU A 440 -30.92 16.69 -7.92
CA LEU A 440 -30.67 16.37 -9.31
C LEU A 440 -31.92 15.78 -9.97
N SER A 441 -32.16 16.14 -11.23
CA SER A 441 -33.31 15.62 -11.95
C SER A 441 -33.05 15.44 -13.45
N TYR A 442 -33.81 14.55 -14.07
CA TYR A 442 -33.98 14.44 -15.51
C TYR A 442 -35.48 14.37 -15.84
N VAL A 443 -35.83 14.75 -17.07
CA VAL A 443 -37.22 14.59 -17.57
C VAL A 443 -37.33 13.19 -18.18
N ASP A 444 -38.24 12.37 -17.63
CA ASP A 444 -38.48 11.01 -18.10
C ASP A 444 -39.47 10.99 -19.29
N LYS A 445 -39.76 9.80 -19.82
CA LYS A 445 -40.63 9.54 -21.00
C LYS A 445 -42.04 10.05 -20.80
N ASP A 446 -42.52 10.07 -19.56
CA ASP A 446 -43.85 10.57 -19.16
C ASP A 446 -43.91 12.11 -19.00
N GLY A 447 -42.77 12.80 -19.16
CA GLY A 447 -42.65 14.24 -18.98
C GLY A 447 -42.42 14.65 -17.53
N GLU A 448 -42.41 13.71 -16.60
CA GLU A 448 -42.19 13.98 -15.17
C GLU A 448 -40.69 14.09 -14.86
N LYS A 449 -40.35 14.88 -13.84
CA LYS A 449 -38.99 14.97 -13.32
C LYS A 449 -38.72 13.81 -12.36
N LYS A 450 -37.66 13.08 -12.61
CA LYS A 450 -37.20 11.98 -11.77
C LYS A 450 -35.74 12.21 -11.33
N THR A 451 -35.37 11.71 -10.16
CA THR A 451 -34.00 11.76 -9.65
C THR A 451 -33.18 10.65 -10.31
N PRO A 452 -32.00 10.95 -10.89
CA PRO A 452 -31.12 9.92 -11.42
C PRO A 452 -30.50 9.11 -10.27
N VAL A 453 -30.06 7.90 -10.60
CA VAL A 453 -29.18 7.10 -9.73
C VAL A 453 -27.74 7.38 -10.13
N VAL A 454 -26.80 7.35 -9.17
CA VAL A 454 -25.39 7.57 -9.45
C VAL A 454 -24.59 6.31 -9.15
N LEU A 455 -23.72 5.93 -10.09
CA LEU A 455 -22.67 4.95 -9.86
C LEU A 455 -21.36 5.70 -9.67
N HIS A 456 -20.71 5.52 -8.51
CA HIS A 456 -19.34 5.97 -8.27
C HIS A 456 -18.40 4.81 -8.59
N ARG A 457 -17.34 5.04 -9.35
CA ARG A 457 -16.41 3.96 -9.63
C ARG A 457 -14.95 4.44 -9.72
N ALA A 458 -14.05 3.59 -9.27
CA ALA A 458 -12.62 3.73 -9.48
C ALA A 458 -12.09 2.41 -10.06
N ILE A 459 -11.42 2.48 -11.22
CA ILE A 459 -10.88 1.29 -11.90
C ILE A 459 -9.47 0.97 -11.41
N LEU A 460 -8.57 1.95 -11.48
CA LEU A 460 -7.20 1.84 -10.93
C LEU A 460 -7.14 2.19 -9.43
N GLY A 461 -8.29 2.54 -8.81
CA GLY A 461 -8.27 3.16 -7.50
C GLY A 461 -7.56 4.51 -7.55
N SER A 462 -6.61 4.79 -6.64
CA SER A 462 -5.68 5.89 -6.85
C SER A 462 -4.51 5.43 -7.72
N LEU A 463 -4.05 6.30 -8.64
CA LEU A 463 -2.87 6.03 -9.46
C LEU A 463 -1.64 5.77 -8.59
N ASP A 464 -1.54 6.49 -7.49
CA ASP A 464 -0.47 6.35 -6.50
C ASP A 464 -0.41 4.93 -5.92
N ARG A 465 -1.54 4.41 -5.42
CA ARG A 465 -1.65 3.04 -4.87
C ARG A 465 -1.47 1.99 -5.96
N PHE A 466 -2.03 2.21 -7.13
CA PHE A 466 -1.87 1.29 -8.25
C PHE A 466 -0.41 1.20 -8.70
N MET A 467 0.29 2.33 -8.75
CA MET A 467 1.72 2.37 -9.03
C MET A 467 2.53 1.62 -7.95
N ALA A 468 2.23 1.85 -6.66
CA ALA A 468 2.86 1.07 -5.59
C ALA A 468 2.65 -0.43 -5.78
N TYR A 469 1.41 -0.85 -6.04
CA TYR A 469 1.04 -2.24 -6.27
C TYR A 469 1.82 -2.87 -7.43
N ILE A 470 1.84 -2.25 -8.61
CA ILE A 470 2.55 -2.82 -9.77
C ILE A 470 4.07 -2.85 -9.59
N LEU A 471 4.65 -1.86 -8.88
CA LEU A 471 6.08 -1.87 -8.53
C LEU A 471 6.42 -3.05 -7.60
N GLU A 472 5.58 -3.33 -6.61
CA GLU A 472 5.75 -4.44 -5.68
C GLU A 472 5.57 -5.80 -6.36
N GLU A 473 4.54 -5.95 -7.23
CA GLU A 473 4.29 -7.17 -7.99
C GLU A 473 5.43 -7.51 -8.94
N THR A 474 5.93 -6.52 -9.66
CA THR A 474 6.96 -6.70 -10.68
C THR A 474 8.40 -6.57 -10.15
N LYS A 475 8.60 -6.24 -8.86
CA LYS A 475 9.91 -5.82 -8.30
C LYS A 475 10.53 -4.66 -9.10
N GLY A 476 9.69 -3.78 -9.64
CA GLY A 476 10.08 -2.66 -10.50
C GLY A 476 10.41 -3.04 -11.95
N ASN A 477 10.35 -4.32 -12.33
CA ASN A 477 10.53 -4.76 -13.71
C ASN A 477 9.24 -4.55 -14.51
N LEU A 478 8.96 -3.31 -14.85
CA LEU A 478 7.74 -2.91 -15.54
C LEU A 478 7.74 -3.38 -17.01
N PRO A 479 6.56 -3.59 -17.62
CA PRO A 479 6.46 -3.77 -19.07
C PRO A 479 7.09 -2.60 -19.83
N THR A 480 7.65 -2.85 -21.00
CA THR A 480 8.39 -1.84 -21.79
C THR A 480 7.58 -0.57 -22.02
N TRP A 481 6.29 -0.69 -22.35
CA TRP A 481 5.42 0.47 -22.59
C TRP A 481 5.25 1.38 -21.37
N LEU A 482 5.38 0.84 -20.14
CA LEU A 482 5.22 1.56 -18.89
C LEU A 482 6.57 2.00 -18.29
N ALA A 483 7.68 1.39 -18.70
CA ALA A 483 9.00 1.69 -18.16
C ALA A 483 9.40 3.15 -18.44
N PRO A 484 9.90 3.91 -17.45
CA PRO A 484 10.29 5.32 -17.64
C PRO A 484 11.47 5.47 -18.59
N VAL A 485 12.40 4.51 -18.55
CA VAL A 485 13.51 4.38 -19.51
C VAL A 485 13.34 3.01 -20.18
N GLN A 486 13.03 3.02 -21.46
CA GLN A 486 12.76 1.80 -22.22
C GLN A 486 14.05 1.20 -22.76
N VAL A 487 14.95 2.07 -23.25
CA VAL A 487 16.21 1.70 -23.84
C VAL A 487 17.32 2.60 -23.29
N ARG A 488 18.46 2.01 -22.93
CA ARG A 488 19.69 2.76 -22.63
C ARG A 488 20.79 2.34 -23.59
N VAL A 489 21.31 3.30 -24.35
CA VAL A 489 22.40 3.12 -25.31
C VAL A 489 23.72 3.41 -24.62
N MET A 490 24.64 2.45 -24.59
CA MET A 490 25.92 2.54 -23.89
C MET A 490 27.07 2.27 -24.86
N PRO A 491 27.70 3.33 -25.44
CA PRO A 491 28.91 3.20 -26.21
C PRO A 491 30.04 2.60 -25.37
N VAL A 492 30.80 1.62 -25.91
CA VAL A 492 31.95 1.01 -25.19
C VAL A 492 33.12 1.98 -25.06
N LYS A 493 33.22 2.95 -26.00
CA LYS A 493 34.22 4.04 -26.04
C LYS A 493 33.50 5.35 -26.31
N THR A 494 33.48 6.21 -25.32
CA THR A 494 32.85 7.55 -25.41
C THR A 494 33.76 8.62 -26.00
N ASP A 495 35.03 8.32 -26.21
CA ASP A 495 36.05 9.14 -26.83
C ASP A 495 36.29 8.81 -28.33
N ASN A 496 35.50 7.92 -28.91
CA ASN A 496 35.57 7.52 -30.31
C ASN A 496 34.38 8.07 -31.10
N ASP A 497 34.67 8.97 -32.06
CA ASP A 497 33.64 9.68 -32.83
C ASP A 497 32.75 8.73 -33.67
N GLU A 498 33.28 7.64 -34.23
CA GLU A 498 32.53 6.72 -35.08
C GLU A 498 31.48 5.95 -34.25
N ILE A 499 31.88 5.45 -33.07
CA ILE A 499 31.00 4.76 -32.16
C ILE A 499 29.92 5.74 -31.61
N MET A 500 30.34 6.95 -31.22
CA MET A 500 29.43 7.97 -30.71
C MET A 500 28.41 8.43 -31.77
N ASN A 501 28.85 8.66 -33.01
CA ASN A 501 27.94 9.02 -34.10
C ASN A 501 26.90 7.91 -34.35
N TYR A 502 27.31 6.67 -34.30
CA TYR A 502 26.38 5.54 -34.44
C TYR A 502 25.43 5.40 -33.22
N ALA A 503 25.93 5.66 -32.02
CA ALA A 503 25.07 5.70 -30.83
C ALA A 503 23.99 6.79 -30.94
N HIS A 504 24.33 7.97 -31.45
CA HIS A 504 23.35 9.02 -31.74
C HIS A 504 22.35 8.60 -32.84
N GLU A 505 22.81 7.95 -33.92
CA GLU A 505 21.93 7.41 -34.98
C GLU A 505 20.88 6.45 -34.38
N ILE A 506 21.27 5.59 -33.42
CA ILE A 506 20.36 4.69 -32.72
C ILE A 506 19.34 5.48 -31.87
N VAL A 507 19.81 6.48 -31.11
CA VAL A 507 18.94 7.34 -30.29
C VAL A 507 17.91 8.03 -31.17
N ASP A 508 18.34 8.69 -32.25
CA ASP A 508 17.48 9.41 -33.19
C ASP A 508 16.41 8.47 -33.81
N ALA A 509 16.81 7.26 -34.21
CA ALA A 509 15.90 6.27 -34.77
C ALA A 509 14.81 5.81 -33.76
N LEU A 510 15.18 5.65 -32.48
CA LEU A 510 14.26 5.30 -31.42
C LEU A 510 13.35 6.47 -31.03
N GLU A 511 13.89 7.69 -30.91
CA GLU A 511 13.12 8.90 -30.60
C GLU A 511 12.08 9.20 -31.70
N ALA A 512 12.40 8.96 -32.97
CA ALA A 512 11.46 9.09 -34.09
C ALA A 512 10.22 8.20 -33.95
N LYS A 513 10.29 7.15 -33.13
CA LYS A 513 9.18 6.26 -32.76
C LYS A 513 8.59 6.57 -31.37
N ASN A 514 8.99 7.68 -30.77
CA ASN A 514 8.62 8.08 -29.39
C ASN A 514 9.04 7.06 -28.32
N VAL A 515 10.13 6.31 -28.54
CA VAL A 515 10.73 5.45 -27.53
C VAL A 515 11.49 6.31 -26.53
N ARG A 516 11.31 6.05 -25.25
CA ARG A 516 12.04 6.71 -24.15
C ARG A 516 13.43 6.10 -24.04
N VAL A 517 14.39 6.75 -24.69
CA VAL A 517 15.78 6.29 -24.78
C VAL A 517 16.72 7.24 -24.02
N GLU A 518 17.71 6.67 -23.35
CA GLU A 518 18.82 7.40 -22.72
C GLU A 518 20.13 7.02 -23.40
N LEU A 519 20.96 8.01 -23.72
CA LEU A 519 22.35 7.82 -24.11
C LEU A 519 23.22 7.94 -22.86
N ASP A 520 23.91 6.86 -22.48
CA ASP A 520 24.88 6.89 -21.40
C ASP A 520 26.30 7.01 -21.98
N ASP A 521 26.74 8.25 -22.17
CA ASP A 521 28.03 8.64 -22.71
C ASP A 521 29.07 9.01 -21.64
N ARG A 522 28.76 8.71 -20.36
CA ARG A 522 29.64 9.00 -19.22
C ARG A 522 30.99 8.27 -19.38
N ALA A 523 32.08 8.94 -18.98
CA ALA A 523 33.43 8.38 -18.96
C ALA A 523 33.64 7.34 -17.81
N GLU A 524 32.64 6.44 -17.63
CA GLU A 524 32.63 5.41 -16.63
C GLU A 524 32.82 4.03 -17.25
N LYS A 525 33.29 3.06 -16.44
CA LYS A 525 33.46 1.66 -16.91
C LYS A 525 32.11 1.09 -17.35
N LEU A 526 32.09 0.42 -18.50
CA LEU A 526 30.89 -0.23 -19.03
C LEU A 526 30.18 -1.12 -17.98
N GLY A 527 30.92 -1.90 -17.19
CA GLY A 527 30.35 -2.74 -16.14
C GLY A 527 29.63 -1.97 -15.05
N TYR A 528 30.09 -0.75 -14.73
CA TYR A 528 29.42 0.13 -13.79
C TYR A 528 28.10 0.65 -14.37
N ARG A 529 28.12 1.18 -15.60
CA ARG A 529 26.92 1.67 -16.32
C ARG A 529 25.89 0.58 -16.54
N MET A 530 26.33 -0.65 -16.86
CA MET A 530 25.45 -1.83 -16.93
C MET A 530 24.77 -2.13 -15.60
N ARG A 531 25.54 -2.11 -14.49
CA ARG A 531 24.98 -2.35 -13.13
C ARG A 531 23.96 -1.29 -12.75
N GLU A 532 24.22 -0.03 -13.00
CA GLU A 532 23.23 1.05 -12.78
C GLU A 532 21.96 0.83 -13.59
N GLY A 533 22.07 0.47 -14.87
CA GLY A 533 20.94 0.15 -15.72
C GLY A 533 20.09 -0.99 -15.15
N GLN A 534 20.73 -2.01 -14.57
CA GLN A 534 20.03 -3.11 -13.88
C GLN A 534 19.33 -2.64 -12.58
N ILE A 535 19.98 -1.79 -11.77
CA ILE A 535 19.37 -1.22 -10.55
C ILE A 535 18.15 -0.37 -10.90
N GLN A 536 18.27 0.47 -11.95
CA GLN A 536 17.19 1.34 -12.42
C GLN A 536 16.14 0.62 -13.28
N LYS A 537 16.24 -0.72 -13.41
CA LYS A 537 15.26 -1.56 -14.11
C LYS A 537 15.01 -1.15 -15.56
N VAL A 538 16.06 -0.66 -16.25
CA VAL A 538 15.99 -0.33 -17.67
C VAL A 538 15.73 -1.61 -18.47
N GLN A 539 14.71 -1.61 -19.34
CA GLN A 539 14.26 -2.82 -20.03
C GLN A 539 15.27 -3.35 -21.03
N TYR A 540 15.84 -2.45 -21.86
CA TYR A 540 16.82 -2.80 -22.89
C TYR A 540 18.13 -2.05 -22.66
N LEU A 541 19.20 -2.78 -22.38
CA LEU A 541 20.54 -2.26 -22.22
C LEU A 541 21.35 -2.58 -23.48
N LEU A 542 21.58 -1.57 -24.32
CA LEU A 542 22.33 -1.69 -25.57
C LEU A 542 23.81 -1.42 -25.32
N VAL A 543 24.67 -2.30 -25.80
CA VAL A 543 26.13 -2.12 -25.81
C VAL A 543 26.58 -1.92 -27.24
N ILE A 544 27.19 -0.79 -27.54
CA ILE A 544 27.57 -0.39 -28.89
C ILE A 544 29.09 -0.28 -28.99
N GLY A 545 29.68 -1.14 -29.79
CA GLY A 545 31.11 -1.17 -30.11
C GLY A 545 31.36 -1.03 -31.60
N PHE A 546 32.60 -1.32 -32.03
CA PHE A 546 32.99 -1.25 -33.43
C PHE A 546 32.21 -2.24 -34.31
N ASN A 547 31.94 -3.45 -33.81
CA ASN A 547 31.20 -4.49 -34.56
C ASN A 547 29.76 -4.02 -34.86
N GLU A 548 29.09 -3.43 -33.88
CA GLU A 548 27.74 -2.92 -34.03
C GLU A 548 27.72 -1.74 -34.99
N GLN A 549 28.68 -0.82 -34.89
CA GLN A 549 28.81 0.34 -35.77
C GLN A 549 29.07 -0.08 -37.22
N GLU A 550 30.00 -1.02 -37.45
CA GLU A 550 30.36 -1.48 -38.81
C GLU A 550 29.21 -2.23 -39.49
N ASN A 551 28.49 -3.09 -38.73
CA ASN A 551 27.44 -3.94 -39.28
C ASN A 551 26.04 -3.31 -39.20
N LYS A 552 25.91 -2.08 -38.66
CA LYS A 552 24.62 -1.42 -38.42
C LYS A 552 23.66 -2.28 -37.59
N THR A 553 24.17 -2.90 -36.53
CA THR A 553 23.42 -3.76 -35.60
C THR A 553 23.41 -3.15 -34.21
N VAL A 554 22.54 -3.68 -33.36
CA VAL A 554 22.50 -3.39 -31.92
C VAL A 554 22.59 -4.69 -31.14
N SER A 555 23.49 -4.72 -30.16
CA SER A 555 23.62 -5.83 -29.21
C SER A 555 22.99 -5.42 -27.89
N TYR A 556 21.91 -6.08 -27.48
CA TYR A 556 21.16 -5.72 -26.29
C TYR A 556 21.03 -6.87 -25.30
N ARG A 557 20.85 -6.51 -24.04
CA ARG A 557 20.53 -7.40 -22.95
C ARG A 557 19.26 -6.91 -22.27
N LEU A 558 18.29 -7.82 -22.05
CA LEU A 558 17.08 -7.52 -21.30
C LEU A 558 17.39 -7.42 -19.82
N HIS A 559 16.59 -6.62 -19.09
CA HIS A 559 16.67 -6.55 -17.64
C HIS A 559 16.56 -7.95 -17.01
N GLY A 560 17.44 -8.24 -16.05
CA GLY A 560 17.46 -9.53 -15.34
C GLY A 560 18.01 -10.71 -16.13
N GLN A 561 18.33 -10.55 -17.42
CA GLN A 561 18.90 -11.60 -18.25
C GLN A 561 20.42 -11.44 -18.44
N GLN A 562 21.11 -12.57 -18.65
CA GLN A 562 22.55 -12.60 -18.92
C GLN A 562 22.86 -12.68 -20.42
N ASP A 563 21.93 -13.21 -21.19
CA ASP A 563 22.10 -13.43 -22.62
C ASP A 563 22.06 -12.11 -23.39
N THR A 564 22.89 -12.03 -24.44
CA THR A 564 22.95 -10.89 -25.36
C THR A 564 22.36 -11.30 -26.70
N THR A 565 21.46 -10.49 -27.22
CA THR A 565 20.87 -10.67 -28.54
C THR A 565 21.35 -9.55 -29.47
N THR A 566 21.65 -9.87 -30.73
CA THR A 566 22.06 -8.89 -31.76
C THR A 566 21.04 -8.89 -32.89
N LEU A 567 20.56 -7.69 -33.25
CA LEU A 567 19.62 -7.45 -34.35
C LEU A 567 20.10 -6.30 -35.23
N GLY A 568 19.63 -6.24 -36.46
CA GLY A 568 19.76 -5.01 -37.27
C GLY A 568 19.05 -3.83 -36.61
N LEU A 569 19.57 -2.62 -36.82
CA LEU A 569 19.00 -1.40 -36.19
C LEU A 569 17.50 -1.26 -36.51
N ASP A 570 17.11 -1.35 -37.77
CA ASP A 570 15.71 -1.20 -38.20
C ASP A 570 14.82 -2.28 -37.60
N GLU A 571 15.31 -3.53 -37.54
CA GLU A 571 14.57 -4.65 -36.93
C GLU A 571 14.35 -4.44 -35.42
N PHE A 572 15.37 -3.93 -34.73
CA PHE A 572 15.25 -3.61 -33.31
C PHE A 572 14.26 -2.48 -33.05
N VAL A 573 14.32 -1.40 -33.83
CA VAL A 573 13.39 -0.27 -33.71
C VAL A 573 11.95 -0.71 -33.93
N GLU A 574 11.67 -1.53 -34.97
CA GLU A 574 10.32 -2.04 -35.26
C GLU A 574 9.82 -2.99 -34.16
N LYS A 575 10.71 -3.82 -33.61
CA LYS A 575 10.41 -4.70 -32.49
C LYS A 575 9.91 -3.90 -31.28
N ILE A 576 10.67 -2.88 -30.87
CA ILE A 576 10.33 -2.04 -29.70
C ILE A 576 9.04 -1.24 -29.95
N ASP A 577 8.89 -0.63 -31.11
CA ASP A 577 7.69 0.12 -31.48
C ASP A 577 6.43 -0.76 -31.42
N THR A 578 6.53 -1.99 -31.94
CA THR A 578 5.44 -2.97 -31.88
C THR A 578 5.11 -3.40 -30.45
N GLU A 579 6.13 -3.65 -29.63
CA GLU A 579 5.96 -4.03 -28.22
C GLU A 579 5.26 -2.94 -27.40
N ILE A 580 5.65 -1.68 -27.59
CA ILE A 580 5.06 -0.52 -26.93
C ILE A 580 3.61 -0.33 -27.37
N LYS A 581 3.33 -0.35 -28.69
CA LYS A 581 1.97 -0.16 -29.24
C LYS A 581 0.99 -1.23 -28.80
N ASN A 582 1.44 -2.46 -28.74
CA ASN A 582 0.61 -3.59 -28.28
C ASN A 582 0.50 -3.66 -26.75
N LYS A 583 1.19 -2.78 -26.02
CA LYS A 583 1.27 -2.83 -24.56
C LYS A 583 1.66 -4.23 -24.06
N ALA A 584 2.63 -4.85 -24.74
CA ALA A 584 3.11 -6.18 -24.40
C ALA A 584 3.72 -6.20 -22.98
N ARG A 585 3.53 -7.36 -22.30
CA ARG A 585 4.08 -7.60 -20.97
C ARG A 585 5.51 -8.12 -21.04
#